data_d1881bcfd4139f0799baa17d9550c9c5
#
_entry.id   d1881bcfd4139f0799baa17d9550c9c5
#
_cell.length_a   1.000
_cell.length_b   1.000
_cell.length_c   1.000
_cell.angle_alpha   90.00
_cell.angle_beta   90.00
_cell.angle_gamma   90.00
#
_symmetry.space_group_name_H-M   'P 1'
#
loop_
_entity.id
_entity.type
_entity.pdbx_description
1 polymer ?
#
loop_
_entity_poly.entity_id
_entity_poly.type
_entity_poly.pdbx_seq_one_letter_code
_entity_poly.pdbx_strand_id
1 'polypeptide(L)'
;FDAAMTDPLYKHTPFYICQNSVGCYGIFYDTTAPGEMDLGREINNYYPPFKYYRSAEDCLVYYVFFGSKLEILQQFCRTVGRQPLPPKWSFDYCASTMAYTDAPKSEEKMDAFLAKVRALDLNCSGFYLSSGYTAIGNQRCVFHWNREKFPDPARFIGKFNAAEVHLIPNIKPAFLTSHPMYDDLAAKGLFVKNADGSPYVTQFWDGLGSYLDFTNPEAFAFWHDQVTEKLLQNGMDATWNDNNEFDIQDPTAVAVGFGGKAAPAAHVRPALTYLMVLSSYQAQMKMRPAERPFLSTRSAGIGLRRLAQTWSGDNYTSFHDLRYCHYVGMTLSLSGFYFYGHDLGGFSGEMPSKELLLRWIQHGVFEPRFTIHSWNADGSATMPWSYPEVMDSVHALFDQRKALLPY
;
A
#
# COMPACT_ATOMS: atom_id res chain seq x y z
N PHE A 1 -13.91 1.05 8.63
CA PHE A 1 -13.65 0.08 7.56
C PHE A 1 -13.71 -1.33 8.11
N ASP A 2 -14.62 -2.16 7.64
CA ASP A 2 -14.70 -3.58 7.97
C ASP A 2 -14.24 -4.39 6.74
N ALA A 3 -13.04 -4.91 6.80
CA ALA A 3 -12.40 -5.59 5.67
C ALA A 3 -13.10 -6.89 5.24
N ALA A 4 -13.98 -7.44 6.10
CA ALA A 4 -14.77 -8.62 5.78
C ALA A 4 -16.11 -8.31 5.09
N MET A 5 -16.58 -7.06 5.20
CA MET A 5 -17.96 -6.68 4.84
C MET A 5 -18.05 -5.50 3.86
N THR A 6 -16.92 -4.83 3.56
CA THR A 6 -16.92 -3.62 2.72
C THR A 6 -16.20 -3.82 1.39
N ASP A 7 -16.66 -3.13 0.35
CA ASP A 7 -16.04 -2.98 -0.96
C ASP A 7 -15.77 -1.49 -1.24
N PRO A 8 -14.78 -1.17 -2.09
CA PRO A 8 -13.82 -2.07 -2.73
C PRO A 8 -12.73 -2.55 -1.78
N LEU A 9 -12.23 -3.76 -2.00
CA LEU A 9 -11.07 -4.30 -1.31
C LEU A 9 -9.77 -3.78 -1.95
N TYR A 10 -8.71 -3.69 -1.15
CA TYR A 10 -7.42 -3.17 -1.63
C TYR A 10 -6.63 -4.17 -2.49
N LYS A 11 -7.00 -5.45 -2.48
CA LYS A 11 -6.26 -6.52 -3.15
C LYS A 11 -7.12 -7.19 -4.20
N HIS A 12 -6.56 -7.37 -5.40
CA HIS A 12 -7.24 -8.03 -6.50
C HIS A 12 -6.24 -8.88 -7.29
N THR A 13 -6.43 -10.19 -7.21
CA THR A 13 -5.65 -11.16 -7.99
C THR A 13 -6.62 -12.21 -8.50
N PRO A 14 -7.05 -12.15 -9.78
CA PRO A 14 -8.02 -13.09 -10.33
C PRO A 14 -7.34 -14.44 -10.64
N PHE A 15 -6.85 -15.09 -9.58
CA PHE A 15 -6.16 -16.36 -9.57
C PHE A 15 -6.69 -17.23 -8.45
N TYR A 16 -6.95 -18.49 -8.74
CA TYR A 16 -7.28 -19.47 -7.71
C TYR A 16 -6.63 -20.83 -7.98
N ILE A 17 -6.46 -21.60 -6.94
CA ILE A 17 -5.98 -22.97 -6.98
C ILE A 17 -7.14 -23.88 -6.53
N CYS A 18 -7.47 -24.87 -7.35
CA CYS A 18 -8.46 -25.88 -7.04
C CYS A 18 -7.77 -27.24 -6.82
N GLN A 19 -8.16 -27.93 -5.74
CA GLN A 19 -7.75 -29.30 -5.48
C GLN A 19 -8.98 -30.18 -5.37
N ASN A 20 -8.97 -31.34 -6.05
CA ASN A 20 -9.99 -32.36 -5.97
C ASN A 20 -9.36 -33.75 -5.90
N SER A 21 -10.17 -34.82 -5.98
CA SER A 21 -9.70 -36.21 -5.94
C SER A 21 -8.84 -36.63 -7.14
N VAL A 22 -8.92 -35.90 -8.25
CA VAL A 22 -8.18 -36.21 -9.49
C VAL A 22 -6.81 -35.51 -9.50
N GLY A 23 -6.72 -34.31 -8.89
CA GLY A 23 -5.48 -33.54 -8.90
C GLY A 23 -5.67 -32.10 -8.48
N CYS A 24 -4.68 -31.27 -8.84
CA CYS A 24 -4.67 -29.88 -8.52
C CYS A 24 -4.45 -29.06 -9.80
N TYR A 25 -5.17 -27.93 -9.95
CA TYR A 25 -4.99 -26.98 -11.03
C TYR A 25 -5.17 -25.55 -10.53
N GLY A 26 -4.52 -24.60 -11.21
CA GLY A 26 -4.72 -23.16 -10.99
C GLY A 26 -5.26 -22.50 -12.24
N ILE A 27 -6.10 -21.48 -12.07
CA ILE A 27 -6.55 -20.63 -13.18
C ILE A 27 -6.25 -19.19 -12.83
N PHE A 28 -5.65 -18.49 -13.77
CA PHE A 28 -5.39 -17.06 -13.73
C PHE A 28 -6.07 -16.38 -14.92
N TYR A 29 -6.90 -15.37 -14.63
CA TYR A 29 -7.53 -14.51 -15.65
C TYR A 29 -6.71 -13.25 -15.79
N ASP A 30 -6.15 -13.03 -16.99
CA ASP A 30 -5.27 -11.90 -17.29
C ASP A 30 -6.08 -10.72 -17.81
N THR A 31 -6.64 -9.95 -16.87
CA THR A 31 -7.51 -8.81 -17.15
C THR A 31 -7.31 -7.70 -16.12
N THR A 32 -7.52 -6.45 -16.55
CA THR A 32 -7.61 -5.27 -15.69
C THR A 32 -9.05 -4.79 -15.52
N ALA A 33 -9.98 -5.31 -16.34
CA ALA A 33 -11.38 -4.89 -16.30
C ALA A 33 -12.14 -5.51 -15.11
N PRO A 34 -13.25 -4.89 -14.71
CA PRO A 34 -14.16 -5.47 -13.72
C PRO A 34 -14.62 -6.86 -14.14
N GLY A 35 -14.68 -7.77 -13.19
CA GLY A 35 -15.09 -9.15 -13.41
C GLY A 35 -15.76 -9.75 -12.20
N GLU A 36 -16.48 -10.84 -12.44
CA GLU A 36 -17.15 -11.63 -11.43
C GLU A 36 -16.68 -13.08 -11.50
N MET A 37 -16.38 -13.67 -10.35
CA MET A 37 -15.99 -15.07 -10.24
C MET A 37 -16.90 -15.78 -9.25
N ASP A 38 -17.62 -16.82 -9.71
CA ASP A 38 -18.33 -17.74 -8.85
C ASP A 38 -17.60 -19.10 -8.84
N LEU A 39 -17.26 -19.58 -7.66
CA LEU A 39 -16.51 -20.82 -7.47
C LEU A 39 -17.41 -22.00 -7.04
N GLY A 40 -18.68 -21.98 -7.45
CA GLY A 40 -19.66 -23.04 -7.19
C GLY A 40 -20.63 -22.70 -6.06
N ARG A 41 -20.87 -21.40 -5.80
CA ARG A 41 -21.88 -20.92 -4.84
C ARG A 41 -23.29 -20.86 -5.47
N GLU A 42 -23.37 -20.56 -6.76
CA GLU A 42 -24.64 -20.49 -7.46
C GLU A 42 -25.27 -21.89 -7.57
N ILE A 43 -26.53 -21.99 -7.19
CA ILE A 43 -27.32 -23.22 -7.26
C ILE A 43 -28.34 -23.08 -8.38
N ASN A 44 -28.31 -24.02 -9.30
CA ASN A 44 -29.30 -24.14 -10.35
C ASN A 44 -29.93 -25.51 -10.32
N ASN A 45 -31.26 -25.58 -10.33
CA ASN A 45 -32.03 -26.84 -10.22
C ASN A 45 -31.85 -27.76 -11.43
N TYR A 46 -31.37 -27.26 -12.56
CA TYR A 46 -31.25 -27.99 -13.81
C TYR A 46 -29.82 -28.41 -14.16
N TYR A 47 -28.84 -27.85 -13.49
CA TYR A 47 -27.42 -28.11 -13.76
C TYR A 47 -26.68 -28.55 -12.50
N PRO A 48 -25.69 -29.45 -12.61
CA PRO A 48 -24.80 -29.73 -11.49
C PRO A 48 -24.02 -28.46 -11.09
N PRO A 49 -23.43 -28.41 -9.89
CA PRO A 49 -22.61 -27.29 -9.45
C PRO A 49 -21.53 -26.93 -10.50
N PHE A 50 -21.44 -25.67 -10.82
CA PHE A 50 -20.47 -25.15 -11.81
C PHE A 50 -19.73 -23.92 -11.29
N LYS A 51 -18.65 -23.58 -11.95
CA LYS A 51 -17.89 -22.36 -11.72
C LYS A 51 -17.97 -21.50 -12.95
N TYR A 52 -18.04 -20.18 -12.79
CA TYR A 52 -17.96 -19.27 -13.92
C TYR A 52 -17.08 -18.06 -13.63
N TYR A 53 -16.62 -17.45 -14.68
CA TYR A 53 -15.97 -16.14 -14.70
C TYR A 53 -16.63 -15.29 -15.79
N ARG A 54 -16.93 -14.03 -15.45
CA ARG A 54 -17.41 -13.00 -16.36
C ARG A 54 -16.44 -11.83 -16.31
N SER A 55 -16.19 -11.21 -17.46
CA SER A 55 -15.37 -10.00 -17.59
C SER A 55 -16.13 -8.94 -18.38
N ALA A 56 -15.86 -7.68 -18.07
CA ALA A 56 -16.33 -6.54 -18.86
C ALA A 56 -15.48 -6.30 -20.14
N GLU A 57 -14.44 -7.11 -20.36
CA GLU A 57 -13.63 -7.06 -21.59
C GLU A 57 -14.29 -7.86 -22.73
N ASP A 58 -14.01 -7.43 -23.96
CA ASP A 58 -14.50 -8.08 -25.19
C ASP A 58 -13.78 -9.41 -25.49
N CYS A 59 -12.67 -9.68 -24.82
CA CYS A 59 -11.90 -10.92 -24.95
C CYS A 59 -11.61 -11.53 -23.59
N LEU A 60 -11.40 -12.85 -23.57
CA LEU A 60 -11.04 -13.60 -22.38
C LEU A 60 -9.64 -14.20 -22.56
N VAL A 61 -8.69 -13.71 -21.78
CA VAL A 61 -7.33 -14.27 -21.69
C VAL A 61 -7.18 -14.95 -20.34
N TYR A 62 -6.80 -16.22 -20.33
CA TYR A 62 -6.55 -16.94 -19.11
C TYR A 62 -5.44 -17.98 -19.26
N TYR A 63 -4.83 -18.34 -18.15
CA TYR A 63 -3.79 -19.36 -18.05
C TYR A 63 -4.24 -20.47 -17.12
N VAL A 64 -3.94 -21.71 -17.50
CA VAL A 64 -4.20 -22.89 -16.69
C VAL A 64 -2.88 -23.54 -16.31
N PHE A 65 -2.70 -23.82 -15.02
CA PHE A 65 -1.51 -24.43 -14.45
C PHE A 65 -1.87 -25.78 -13.85
N PHE A 66 -1.01 -26.77 -13.98
CA PHE A 66 -1.19 -28.11 -13.43
C PHE A 66 0.02 -28.53 -12.59
N GLY A 67 -0.22 -29.38 -11.59
CA GLY A 67 0.80 -29.91 -10.70
C GLY A 67 0.38 -29.87 -9.24
N SER A 68 1.31 -30.00 -8.31
CA SER A 68 1.07 -29.69 -6.89
C SER A 68 0.79 -28.21 -6.69
N LYS A 69 0.21 -27.85 -5.55
CA LYS A 69 -0.06 -26.42 -5.22
C LYS A 69 1.18 -25.55 -5.33
N LEU A 70 2.34 -26.05 -4.89
CA LEU A 70 3.61 -25.34 -4.97
C LEU A 70 4.08 -25.13 -6.41
N GLU A 71 3.99 -26.18 -7.25
CA GLU A 71 4.35 -26.09 -8.67
C GLU A 71 3.43 -25.11 -9.41
N ILE A 72 2.13 -25.13 -9.13
CA ILE A 72 1.16 -24.18 -9.69
C ILE A 72 1.53 -22.74 -9.30
N LEU A 73 1.83 -22.50 -8.02
CA LEU A 73 2.24 -21.18 -7.54
C LEU A 73 3.56 -20.73 -8.20
N GLN A 74 4.53 -21.65 -8.36
CA GLN A 74 5.78 -21.33 -9.05
C GLN A 74 5.57 -20.99 -10.53
N GLN A 75 4.70 -21.72 -11.23
CA GLN A 75 4.35 -21.44 -12.63
C GLN A 75 3.65 -20.09 -12.73
N PHE A 76 2.66 -19.81 -11.89
CA PHE A 76 2.00 -18.51 -11.81
C PHE A 76 3.00 -17.38 -11.58
N CYS A 77 3.90 -17.51 -10.59
CA CYS A 77 4.92 -16.50 -10.32
C CYS A 77 5.94 -16.33 -11.47
N ARG A 78 6.21 -17.37 -12.27
CA ARG A 78 7.03 -17.22 -13.49
C ARG A 78 6.28 -16.43 -14.56
N THR A 79 5.00 -16.66 -14.71
CA THR A 79 4.14 -15.98 -15.71
C THR A 79 3.99 -14.50 -15.40
N VAL A 80 3.65 -14.15 -14.15
CA VAL A 80 3.31 -12.76 -13.77
C VAL A 80 4.48 -11.98 -13.15
N GLY A 81 5.63 -12.63 -12.99
CA GLY A 81 6.83 -12.08 -12.38
C GLY A 81 6.99 -12.43 -10.89
N ARG A 82 8.25 -12.57 -10.48
CA ARG A 82 8.63 -12.86 -9.09
C ARG A 82 8.84 -11.57 -8.32
N GLN A 83 8.57 -11.62 -7.03
CA GLN A 83 8.89 -10.53 -6.12
C GLN A 83 10.40 -10.49 -5.86
N PRO A 84 11.09 -9.36 -6.07
CA PRO A 84 12.49 -9.22 -5.73
C PRO A 84 12.67 -9.12 -4.21
N LEU A 85 13.86 -9.44 -3.74
CA LEU A 85 14.21 -9.27 -2.33
C LEU A 85 14.34 -7.76 -2.01
N PRO A 86 13.62 -7.23 -1.01
CA PRO A 86 13.73 -5.83 -0.64
C PRO A 86 15.03 -5.55 0.15
N PRO A 87 15.34 -4.30 0.51
CA PRO A 87 16.43 -3.98 1.42
C PRO A 87 16.26 -4.68 2.77
N LYS A 88 17.38 -5.11 3.37
CA LYS A 88 17.35 -5.86 4.64
C LYS A 88 16.66 -5.10 5.77
N TRP A 89 16.88 -3.79 5.86
CA TRP A 89 16.30 -2.94 6.89
C TRP A 89 14.75 -2.99 6.92
N SER A 90 14.12 -3.25 5.78
CA SER A 90 12.65 -3.28 5.67
C SER A 90 11.98 -4.45 6.39
N PHE A 91 12.77 -5.43 6.84
CA PHE A 91 12.30 -6.55 7.64
C PHE A 91 12.38 -6.28 9.15
N ASP A 92 13.10 -5.26 9.58
CA ASP A 92 13.15 -4.83 10.97
C ASP A 92 11.86 -4.09 11.35
N TYR A 93 11.75 -3.70 12.61
CA TYR A 93 10.63 -2.92 13.07
C TYR A 93 10.59 -1.56 12.36
N CYS A 94 9.44 -1.23 11.80
CA CYS A 94 9.12 0.09 11.31
C CYS A 94 7.97 0.69 12.14
N ALA A 95 8.11 1.95 12.51
CA ALA A 95 7.08 2.69 13.22
C ALA A 95 6.21 3.51 12.27
N SER A 96 5.02 3.87 12.71
CA SER A 96 4.16 4.86 12.07
C SER A 96 3.05 5.31 13.02
N THR A 97 2.58 6.52 12.86
CA THR A 97 1.32 6.99 13.43
C THR A 97 0.86 8.29 12.78
N MET A 98 -0.45 8.45 12.63
CA MET A 98 -1.04 9.73 12.20
C MET A 98 -0.80 10.81 13.26
N ALA A 99 -0.87 10.47 14.55
CA ALA A 99 -0.78 11.38 15.68
C ALA A 99 0.49 12.24 15.71
N TYR A 100 1.61 11.77 15.11
CA TYR A 100 2.85 12.53 15.10
C TYR A 100 2.90 13.54 13.94
N THR A 101 2.49 13.15 12.75
CA THR A 101 2.52 14.03 11.57
C THR A 101 1.34 15.03 11.56
N ASP A 102 0.24 14.71 12.23
CA ASP A 102 -0.90 15.62 12.36
C ASP A 102 -0.71 16.64 13.52
N ALA A 103 0.20 16.36 14.45
CA ALA A 103 0.47 17.28 15.56
C ALA A 103 0.96 18.66 15.08
N PRO A 104 0.64 19.76 15.77
CA PRO A 104 1.18 21.09 15.47
C PRO A 104 2.70 21.15 15.54
N LYS A 105 3.31 20.38 16.49
CA LYS A 105 4.75 20.26 16.71
C LYS A 105 5.28 18.90 16.24
N SER A 106 5.07 18.60 14.97
CA SER A 106 5.40 17.29 14.41
C SER A 106 6.89 16.96 14.52
N GLU A 107 7.80 17.89 14.17
CA GLU A 107 9.26 17.64 14.25
C GLU A 107 9.68 17.30 15.70
N GLU A 108 9.15 18.03 16.71
CA GLU A 108 9.45 17.74 18.14
C GLU A 108 8.97 16.33 18.55
N LYS A 109 7.80 15.90 18.08
CA LYS A 109 7.28 14.55 18.33
C LYS A 109 8.16 13.48 17.71
N MET A 110 8.65 13.73 16.50
CA MET A 110 9.52 12.82 15.77
C MET A 110 10.92 12.75 16.39
N ASP A 111 11.47 13.86 16.88
CA ASP A 111 12.73 13.89 17.65
C ASP A 111 12.59 13.10 18.95
N ALA A 112 11.47 13.26 19.68
CA ALA A 112 11.18 12.50 20.90
C ALA A 112 11.02 11.00 20.62
N PHE A 113 10.47 10.62 19.46
CA PHE A 113 10.40 9.24 19.01
C PHE A 113 11.79 8.62 18.86
N LEU A 114 12.71 9.28 18.13
CA LEU A 114 14.08 8.78 17.95
C LEU A 114 14.80 8.60 19.30
N ALA A 115 14.65 9.57 20.22
CA ALA A 115 15.22 9.49 21.55
C ALA A 115 14.64 8.31 22.36
N LYS A 116 13.32 8.05 22.23
CA LYS A 116 12.65 6.97 22.95
C LYS A 116 13.05 5.60 22.43
N VAL A 117 13.12 5.41 21.10
CA VAL A 117 13.60 4.16 20.47
C VAL A 117 15.01 3.81 20.96
N ARG A 118 15.92 4.80 20.98
CA ARG A 118 17.28 4.63 21.49
C ARG A 118 17.30 4.27 22.97
N ALA A 119 16.53 4.98 23.81
CA ALA A 119 16.49 4.76 25.25
C ALA A 119 15.93 3.37 25.63
N LEU A 120 15.09 2.80 24.79
CA LEU A 120 14.49 1.48 24.98
C LEU A 120 15.26 0.36 24.25
N ASP A 121 16.37 0.67 23.60
CA ASP A 121 17.16 -0.29 22.80
C ASP A 121 16.31 -1.11 21.82
N LEU A 122 15.35 -0.44 21.17
CA LEU A 122 14.50 -1.06 20.17
C LEU A 122 15.14 -0.91 18.77
N ASN A 123 15.28 -2.04 18.08
CA ASN A 123 15.79 -2.04 16.71
C ASN A 123 14.70 -1.52 15.75
N CYS A 124 14.71 -0.22 15.49
CA CYS A 124 13.78 0.43 14.56
C CYS A 124 14.56 0.94 13.34
N SER A 125 14.27 0.40 12.16
CA SER A 125 14.98 0.72 10.92
C SER A 125 14.19 1.63 9.98
N GLY A 126 12.91 1.87 10.24
CA GLY A 126 12.09 2.70 9.38
C GLY A 126 10.96 3.44 10.10
N PHE A 127 10.55 4.54 9.51
CA PHE A 127 9.37 5.28 9.95
C PHE A 127 8.52 5.64 8.74
N TYR A 128 7.31 5.11 8.68
CA TYR A 128 6.31 5.49 7.68
C TYR A 128 5.77 6.88 8.04
N LEU A 129 6.16 7.87 7.27
CA LEU A 129 5.80 9.27 7.47
C LEU A 129 4.39 9.51 6.91
N SER A 130 3.39 9.51 7.78
CA SER A 130 1.99 9.72 7.42
C SER A 130 1.76 11.09 6.78
N SER A 131 0.73 11.22 5.96
CA SER A 131 0.50 12.35 5.05
C SER A 131 0.33 13.73 5.71
N GLY A 132 0.24 13.83 7.02
CA GLY A 132 0.18 15.11 7.74
C GLY A 132 1.38 16.04 7.49
N TYR A 133 2.52 15.50 7.04
CA TYR A 133 3.69 16.30 6.65
C TYR A 133 3.45 17.14 5.39
N THR A 134 2.43 16.81 4.58
CA THR A 134 2.10 17.52 3.34
C THR A 134 1.01 18.57 3.53
N ALA A 135 0.47 18.76 4.75
CA ALA A 135 -0.72 19.54 4.96
C ALA A 135 -0.54 21.04 4.65
N ILE A 136 -1.52 21.63 3.97
CA ILE A 136 -1.77 23.06 3.87
C ILE A 136 -3.07 23.32 4.63
N GLY A 137 -3.00 24.01 5.75
CA GLY A 137 -4.12 24.02 6.70
C GLY A 137 -4.45 22.61 7.16
N ASN A 138 -5.69 22.16 6.93
CA ASN A 138 -6.18 20.82 7.27
C ASN A 138 -6.21 19.87 6.05
N GLN A 139 -5.78 20.31 4.88
CA GLN A 139 -5.84 19.52 3.64
C GLN A 139 -4.48 18.94 3.27
N ARG A 140 -4.41 17.67 2.98
CA ARG A 140 -3.20 16.97 2.56
C ARG A 140 -2.94 17.21 1.08
N CYS A 141 -1.81 17.87 0.78
CA CYS A 141 -1.39 18.25 -0.56
C CYS A 141 -0.10 17.51 -0.93
N VAL A 142 -0.21 16.41 -1.69
CA VAL A 142 0.93 15.59 -2.07
C VAL A 142 2.08 16.42 -2.68
N PHE A 143 3.32 16.05 -2.39
CA PHE A 143 4.55 16.77 -2.80
C PHE A 143 4.72 18.19 -2.21
N HIS A 144 3.84 18.60 -1.32
CA HIS A 144 4.03 19.79 -0.49
C HIS A 144 4.74 19.39 0.83
N TRP A 145 5.54 20.30 1.38
CA TRP A 145 6.08 20.21 2.73
C TRP A 145 5.48 21.28 3.62
N ASN A 146 4.81 20.86 4.68
CA ASN A 146 4.34 21.79 5.70
C ASN A 146 5.52 22.38 6.48
N ARG A 147 5.91 23.60 6.14
CA ARG A 147 7.07 24.28 6.73
C ARG A 147 6.83 24.80 8.16
N GLU A 148 5.60 24.85 8.61
CA GLU A 148 5.28 25.16 10.01
C GLU A 148 5.58 23.96 10.91
N LYS A 149 5.29 22.75 10.42
CA LYS A 149 5.54 21.48 11.13
C LYS A 149 6.98 20.98 10.94
N PHE A 150 7.55 21.20 9.79
CA PHE A 150 8.90 20.78 9.36
C PHE A 150 9.61 21.96 8.69
N PRO A 151 10.17 22.91 9.46
CA PRO A 151 10.78 24.13 8.90
C PRO A 151 11.89 23.87 7.90
N ASP A 152 12.70 22.83 8.17
CA ASP A 152 13.80 22.37 7.30
C ASP A 152 13.70 20.87 7.08
N PRO A 153 13.00 20.41 6.01
CA PRO A 153 12.86 18.98 5.72
C PRO A 153 14.20 18.28 5.49
N ALA A 154 15.18 18.89 4.88
CA ALA A 154 16.47 18.24 4.63
C ALA A 154 17.20 17.97 5.96
N ARG A 155 17.21 18.93 6.88
CA ARG A 155 17.73 18.74 8.23
C ARG A 155 16.95 17.66 9.00
N PHE A 156 15.61 17.68 8.91
CA PHE A 156 14.76 16.66 9.55
C PHE A 156 15.07 15.26 9.02
N ILE A 157 15.14 15.08 7.71
CA ILE A 157 15.49 13.80 7.08
C ILE A 157 16.89 13.38 7.48
N GLY A 158 17.85 14.30 7.51
CA GLY A 158 19.23 14.05 7.93
C GLY A 158 19.35 13.49 9.36
N LYS A 159 18.49 13.91 10.29
CA LYS A 159 18.44 13.35 11.66
C LYS A 159 18.06 11.87 11.66
N PHE A 160 17.05 11.49 10.84
CA PHE A 160 16.60 10.11 10.71
C PHE A 160 17.67 9.24 10.05
N ASN A 161 18.27 9.73 8.96
CA ASN A 161 19.37 9.03 8.29
C ASN A 161 20.58 8.82 9.22
N ALA A 162 20.93 9.83 10.02
CA ALA A 162 22.01 9.71 11.02
C ALA A 162 21.67 8.72 12.15
N ALA A 163 20.41 8.45 12.40
CA ALA A 163 19.92 7.43 13.33
C ALA A 163 19.72 6.05 12.67
N GLU A 164 20.05 5.90 11.38
CA GLU A 164 19.82 4.70 10.57
C GLU A 164 18.33 4.29 10.50
N VAL A 165 17.42 5.29 10.55
CA VAL A 165 15.98 5.11 10.41
C VAL A 165 15.52 5.68 9.08
N HIS A 166 15.11 4.82 8.17
CA HIS A 166 14.63 5.19 6.84
C HIS A 166 13.25 5.85 6.91
N LEU A 167 13.08 7.02 6.30
CA LEU A 167 11.79 7.67 6.18
C LEU A 167 11.05 7.20 4.92
N ILE A 168 9.81 6.73 5.12
CA ILE A 168 8.95 6.16 4.08
C ILE A 168 7.75 7.09 3.90
N PRO A 169 7.82 8.11 3.02
CA PRO A 169 6.81 9.15 2.90
C PRO A 169 5.53 8.65 2.22
N ASN A 170 4.39 8.97 2.82
CA ASN A 170 3.07 8.75 2.24
C ASN A 170 2.85 9.68 1.04
N ILE A 171 2.48 9.12 -0.10
CA ILE A 171 2.14 9.85 -1.32
C ILE A 171 0.85 9.29 -1.93
N LYS A 172 -0.02 10.19 -2.40
CA LYS A 172 -1.37 9.86 -2.88
C LYS A 172 -1.55 10.37 -4.32
N PRO A 173 -2.22 9.61 -5.21
CA PRO A 173 -2.31 9.93 -6.65
C PRO A 173 -3.35 11.01 -6.98
N ALA A 174 -4.02 11.56 -5.98
CA ALA A 174 -5.08 12.54 -6.15
C ALA A 174 -4.62 13.94 -5.74
N PHE A 175 -5.00 14.93 -6.52
CA PHE A 175 -4.80 16.35 -6.26
C PHE A 175 -6.14 16.99 -5.95
N LEU A 176 -6.25 17.62 -4.77
CA LEU A 176 -7.44 18.38 -4.40
C LEU A 176 -7.59 19.61 -5.30
N THR A 177 -8.79 20.05 -5.57
CA THR A 177 -9.02 21.28 -6.37
C THR A 177 -8.41 22.53 -5.74
N SER A 178 -8.17 22.51 -4.43
CA SER A 178 -7.43 23.54 -3.69
C SER A 178 -5.90 23.40 -3.72
N HIS A 179 -5.38 22.32 -4.31
CA HIS A 179 -3.95 22.08 -4.38
C HIS A 179 -3.26 23.14 -5.25
N PRO A 180 -2.13 23.75 -4.83
CA PRO A 180 -1.46 24.82 -5.58
C PRO A 180 -1.08 24.45 -7.03
N MET A 181 -0.93 23.17 -7.34
CA MET A 181 -0.59 22.69 -8.70
C MET A 181 -1.82 22.25 -9.50
N TYR A 182 -3.04 22.30 -8.94
CA TYR A 182 -4.21 21.69 -9.57
C TYR A 182 -4.52 22.28 -10.95
N ASP A 183 -4.60 23.61 -11.04
CA ASP A 183 -4.98 24.31 -12.26
C ASP A 183 -3.97 24.10 -13.39
N ASP A 184 -2.66 24.06 -13.06
CA ASP A 184 -1.60 23.77 -14.04
C ASP A 184 -1.69 22.34 -14.57
N LEU A 185 -1.94 21.36 -13.68
CA LEU A 185 -2.12 19.96 -14.07
C LEU A 185 -3.40 19.75 -14.90
N ALA A 186 -4.47 20.45 -14.54
CA ALA A 186 -5.74 20.43 -15.31
C ALA A 186 -5.54 21.03 -16.70
N ALA A 187 -4.86 22.17 -16.80
CA ALA A 187 -4.57 22.83 -18.09
C ALA A 187 -3.70 21.96 -19.01
N LYS A 188 -2.78 21.18 -18.43
CA LYS A 188 -1.96 20.19 -19.16
C LYS A 188 -2.71 18.88 -19.48
N GLY A 189 -3.95 18.72 -18.99
CA GLY A 189 -4.76 17.53 -19.24
C GLY A 189 -4.24 16.26 -18.60
N LEU A 190 -3.57 16.34 -17.43
CA LEU A 190 -2.91 15.21 -16.78
C LEU A 190 -3.84 14.38 -15.87
N PHE A 191 -5.08 14.80 -15.67
CA PHE A 191 -6.07 14.06 -14.89
C PHE A 191 -6.90 13.10 -15.72
N VAL A 192 -7.45 12.08 -15.07
CA VAL A 192 -8.59 11.31 -15.58
C VAL A 192 -9.71 12.29 -15.93
N LYS A 193 -10.44 12.04 -17.03
CA LYS A 193 -11.37 12.99 -17.64
C LYS A 193 -12.81 12.50 -17.61
N ASN A 194 -13.73 13.44 -17.59
CA ASN A 194 -15.11 13.22 -18.00
C ASN A 194 -15.20 13.04 -19.52
N ALA A 195 -16.36 12.58 -20.01
CA ALA A 195 -16.61 12.39 -21.44
C ALA A 195 -16.48 13.69 -22.26
N ASP A 196 -16.69 14.86 -21.65
CA ASP A 196 -16.53 16.17 -22.26
C ASP A 196 -15.07 16.68 -22.29
N GLY A 197 -14.14 15.91 -21.75
CA GLY A 197 -12.72 16.24 -21.67
C GLY A 197 -12.29 17.08 -20.47
N SER A 198 -13.21 17.51 -19.61
CA SER A 198 -12.89 18.18 -18.34
C SER A 198 -12.31 17.18 -17.32
N PRO A 199 -11.54 17.64 -16.31
CA PRO A 199 -11.07 16.77 -15.25
C PRO A 199 -12.22 16.05 -14.54
N TYR A 200 -12.10 14.74 -14.32
CA TYR A 200 -13.01 13.99 -13.45
C TYR A 200 -12.78 14.37 -11.99
N VAL A 201 -13.76 15.05 -11.39
CA VAL A 201 -13.69 15.51 -10.00
C VAL A 201 -14.55 14.61 -9.12
N THR A 202 -13.96 14.11 -8.03
CA THR A 202 -14.67 13.28 -7.04
C THR A 202 -14.27 13.65 -5.62
N GLN A 203 -14.98 13.08 -4.63
CA GLN A 203 -14.70 13.32 -3.21
C GLN A 203 -13.53 12.46 -2.75
N PHE A 204 -12.55 13.08 -2.11
CA PHE A 204 -11.44 12.45 -1.39
C PHE A 204 -11.54 12.72 0.11
N TRP A 205 -10.52 12.29 0.87
CA TRP A 205 -10.41 12.40 2.33
C TRP A 205 -10.57 13.83 2.88
N ASP A 206 -10.03 14.85 2.18
CA ASP A 206 -10.01 16.24 2.64
C ASP A 206 -10.78 17.20 1.71
N GLY A 207 -11.45 16.73 0.69
CA GLY A 207 -12.21 17.57 -0.24
C GLY A 207 -12.33 17.00 -1.65
N LEU A 208 -12.83 17.82 -2.57
CA LEU A 208 -12.93 17.48 -3.97
C LEU A 208 -11.56 17.52 -4.67
N GLY A 209 -11.35 16.63 -5.62
CA GLY A 209 -10.10 16.55 -6.36
C GLY A 209 -10.17 15.64 -7.58
N SER A 210 -9.02 15.41 -8.22
CA SER A 210 -8.90 14.56 -9.40
C SER A 210 -7.72 13.61 -9.30
N TYR A 211 -7.86 12.39 -9.83
CA TYR A 211 -6.77 11.44 -10.00
C TYR A 211 -5.89 11.82 -11.18
N LEU A 212 -4.56 11.71 -11.02
CA LEU A 212 -3.66 11.69 -12.17
C LEU A 212 -3.95 10.48 -13.06
N ASP A 213 -3.95 10.70 -14.37
CA ASP A 213 -4.05 9.63 -15.35
C ASP A 213 -2.66 9.08 -15.70
N PHE A 214 -2.22 8.05 -14.97
CA PHE A 214 -0.92 7.44 -15.20
C PHE A 214 -0.79 6.71 -16.53
N THR A 215 -1.88 6.50 -17.29
CA THR A 215 -1.81 6.03 -18.69
C THR A 215 -1.33 7.13 -19.64
N ASN A 216 -1.39 8.40 -19.21
CA ASN A 216 -0.80 9.52 -19.91
C ASN A 216 0.73 9.57 -19.58
N PRO A 217 1.61 9.46 -20.61
CA PRO A 217 3.05 9.51 -20.38
C PRO A 217 3.55 10.78 -19.69
N GLU A 218 2.88 11.92 -19.90
CA GLU A 218 3.25 13.18 -19.26
C GLU A 218 2.90 13.17 -17.77
N ALA A 219 1.76 12.59 -17.36
CA ALA A 219 1.39 12.42 -15.96
C ALA A 219 2.33 11.43 -15.26
N PHE A 220 2.71 10.35 -15.94
CA PHE A 220 3.71 9.41 -15.46
C PHE A 220 5.07 10.07 -15.23
N ALA A 221 5.56 10.86 -16.18
CA ALA A 221 6.83 11.61 -16.08
C ALA A 221 6.75 12.67 -14.98
N PHE A 222 5.65 13.42 -14.90
CA PHE A 222 5.44 14.40 -13.84
C PHE A 222 5.56 13.75 -12.44
N TRP A 223 4.92 12.61 -12.21
CA TRP A 223 5.02 11.90 -10.94
C TRP A 223 6.44 11.46 -10.61
N HIS A 224 7.14 10.88 -11.61
CA HIS A 224 8.54 10.51 -11.49
C HIS A 224 9.42 11.68 -11.03
N ASP A 225 9.23 12.84 -11.66
CA ASP A 225 10.02 14.04 -11.37
C ASP A 225 9.68 14.60 -9.98
N GLN A 226 8.39 14.61 -9.59
CA GLN A 226 7.99 15.05 -8.25
C GLN A 226 8.54 14.11 -7.15
N VAL A 227 8.50 12.80 -7.34
CA VAL A 227 9.13 11.85 -6.40
C VAL A 227 10.63 12.13 -6.30
N THR A 228 11.29 12.33 -7.43
CA THR A 228 12.73 12.63 -7.47
C THR A 228 13.05 13.93 -6.73
N GLU A 229 12.41 15.04 -7.11
CA GLU A 229 12.73 16.37 -6.61
C GLU A 229 12.28 16.61 -5.16
N LYS A 230 11.08 16.18 -4.81
CA LYS A 230 10.47 16.50 -3.51
C LYS A 230 10.85 15.53 -2.40
N LEU A 231 11.24 14.31 -2.74
CA LEU A 231 11.52 13.26 -1.78
C LEU A 231 12.97 12.76 -1.86
N LEU A 232 13.38 12.19 -2.99
CA LEU A 232 14.66 11.49 -3.09
C LEU A 232 15.87 12.44 -3.01
N GLN A 233 15.81 13.62 -3.66
CA GLN A 233 16.86 14.64 -3.58
C GLN A 233 16.98 15.27 -2.19
N ASN A 234 15.91 15.21 -1.38
CA ASN A 234 15.97 15.64 0.02
C ASN A 234 16.53 14.57 0.97
N GLY A 235 16.91 13.38 0.45
CA GLY A 235 17.55 12.32 1.24
C GLY A 235 16.65 11.18 1.66
N MET A 236 15.40 11.13 1.21
CA MET A 236 14.55 9.96 1.36
C MET A 236 14.94 8.87 0.35
N ASP A 237 14.71 7.60 0.68
CA ASP A 237 15.12 6.45 -0.13
C ASP A 237 14.00 5.43 -0.34
N ALA A 238 12.80 5.78 0.04
CA ALA A 238 11.63 4.93 0.00
C ALA A 238 10.38 5.71 -0.41
N THR A 239 9.27 5.01 -0.75
CA THR A 239 7.96 5.62 -0.98
C THR A 239 6.82 4.74 -0.45
N TRP A 240 5.78 5.37 0.08
CA TRP A 240 4.53 4.75 0.51
C TRP A 240 3.39 5.24 -0.38
N ASN A 241 3.05 4.43 -1.41
CA ASN A 241 2.00 4.71 -2.39
C ASN A 241 0.65 4.31 -1.79
N ASP A 242 -0.08 5.31 -1.34
CA ASP A 242 -1.32 5.15 -0.58
C ASP A 242 -2.52 5.70 -1.36
N ASN A 243 -3.75 5.29 -0.99
CA ASN A 243 -5.01 5.68 -1.64
C ASN A 243 -4.97 5.52 -3.18
N ASN A 244 -4.30 4.49 -3.65
CA ASN A 244 -4.07 4.24 -5.08
C ASN A 244 -4.96 3.13 -5.65
N GLU A 245 -6.16 2.97 -5.11
CA GLU A 245 -7.21 2.10 -5.62
C GLU A 245 -7.84 2.66 -6.89
N PHE A 246 -7.71 3.96 -7.12
CA PHE A 246 -8.39 4.68 -8.20
C PHE A 246 -9.88 4.36 -8.21
N ASP A 247 -10.53 4.65 -7.09
CA ASP A 247 -11.97 4.38 -6.92
C ASP A 247 -12.80 5.36 -7.78
N ILE A 248 -12.92 5.01 -9.06
CA ILE A 248 -13.64 5.77 -10.06
C ILE A 248 -14.95 5.03 -10.33
N GLN A 249 -16.04 5.58 -9.84
CA GLN A 249 -17.38 4.97 -9.94
C GLN A 249 -18.13 5.35 -11.21
N ASP A 250 -17.79 6.48 -11.84
CA ASP A 250 -18.44 6.93 -13.06
C ASP A 250 -17.97 6.06 -14.26
N PRO A 251 -18.88 5.29 -14.90
CA PRO A 251 -18.52 4.45 -16.03
C PRO A 251 -18.16 5.25 -17.29
N THR A 252 -18.49 6.56 -17.32
CA THR A 252 -18.17 7.45 -18.45
C THR A 252 -16.84 8.14 -18.30
N ALA A 253 -16.19 8.04 -17.13
CA ALA A 253 -14.86 8.59 -16.91
C ALA A 253 -13.82 7.87 -17.78
N VAL A 254 -12.91 8.64 -18.39
CA VAL A 254 -11.97 8.17 -19.42
C VAL A 254 -10.53 8.44 -19.00
N ALA A 255 -9.70 7.44 -19.18
CA ALA A 255 -8.23 7.58 -19.20
C ALA A 255 -7.76 7.74 -20.66
N VAL A 256 -6.60 8.39 -20.86
CA VAL A 256 -5.96 8.49 -22.19
C VAL A 256 -5.71 7.12 -22.80
N GLY A 257 -5.40 6.14 -21.96
CA GLY A 257 -5.15 4.77 -22.36
C GLY A 257 -3.79 4.56 -23.01
N PHE A 258 -3.49 3.30 -23.31
CA PHE A 258 -2.23 2.92 -23.90
C PHE A 258 -2.16 3.25 -25.38
N GLY A 259 -1.06 3.91 -25.80
CA GLY A 259 -0.90 4.35 -27.18
C GLY A 259 -1.88 5.46 -27.60
N GLY A 260 -2.43 6.21 -26.65
CA GLY A 260 -3.39 7.29 -26.88
C GLY A 260 -4.81 6.80 -27.25
N LYS A 261 -5.08 5.51 -27.11
CA LYS A 261 -6.42 4.94 -27.29
C LYS A 261 -7.18 5.06 -25.96
N ALA A 262 -8.13 5.99 -25.92
CA ALA A 262 -8.96 6.21 -24.74
C ALA A 262 -9.63 4.91 -24.25
N ALA A 263 -9.67 4.73 -22.94
CA ALA A 263 -10.29 3.59 -22.29
C ALA A 263 -11.16 4.06 -21.11
N PRO A 264 -12.26 3.34 -20.80
CA PRO A 264 -13.00 3.61 -19.57
C PRO A 264 -12.06 3.51 -18.35
N ALA A 265 -12.03 4.55 -17.53
CA ALA A 265 -11.12 4.60 -16.38
C ALA A 265 -11.35 3.42 -15.42
N ALA A 266 -12.60 2.97 -15.25
CA ALA A 266 -12.97 1.81 -14.47
C ALA A 266 -12.29 0.51 -14.94
N HIS A 267 -12.03 0.36 -16.24
CA HIS A 267 -11.39 -0.84 -16.81
C HIS A 267 -9.87 -0.84 -16.66
N VAL A 268 -9.26 0.31 -16.42
CA VAL A 268 -7.79 0.44 -16.31
C VAL A 268 -7.31 0.78 -14.89
N ARG A 269 -8.18 0.74 -13.89
CA ARG A 269 -7.81 1.03 -12.46
C ARG A 269 -6.58 0.25 -11.99
N PRO A 270 -6.47 -1.08 -12.18
CA PRO A 270 -5.27 -1.81 -11.79
C PRO A 270 -4.01 -1.37 -12.53
N ALA A 271 -4.14 -0.92 -13.78
CA ALA A 271 -3.03 -0.38 -14.56
C ALA A 271 -2.61 1.00 -14.05
N LEU A 272 -3.55 1.88 -13.67
CA LEU A 272 -3.25 3.17 -13.03
C LEU A 272 -2.44 2.96 -11.73
N THR A 273 -2.89 2.02 -10.88
CA THR A 273 -2.15 1.63 -9.66
C THR A 273 -0.74 1.15 -9.99
N TYR A 274 -0.61 0.24 -10.95
CA TYR A 274 0.69 -0.30 -11.36
C TYR A 274 1.62 0.79 -11.88
N LEU A 275 1.13 1.68 -12.74
CA LEU A 275 1.93 2.74 -13.35
C LEU A 275 2.37 3.81 -12.34
N MET A 276 1.52 4.16 -11.35
CA MET A 276 1.93 5.03 -10.24
C MET A 276 3.11 4.44 -9.48
N VAL A 277 3.02 3.16 -9.10
CA VAL A 277 4.10 2.49 -8.37
C VAL A 277 5.34 2.30 -9.25
N LEU A 278 5.17 1.99 -10.54
CA LEU A 278 6.26 1.88 -11.50
C LEU A 278 7.01 3.21 -11.67
N SER A 279 6.29 4.33 -11.74
CA SER A 279 6.89 5.66 -11.82
C SER A 279 7.74 5.96 -10.58
N SER A 280 7.22 5.68 -9.38
CA SER A 280 7.98 5.80 -8.12
C SER A 280 9.19 4.85 -8.07
N TYR A 281 9.04 3.62 -8.57
CA TYR A 281 10.13 2.65 -8.66
C TYR A 281 11.25 3.12 -9.59
N GLN A 282 10.90 3.61 -10.77
CA GLN A 282 11.87 4.12 -11.74
C GLN A 282 12.63 5.33 -11.21
N ALA A 283 11.96 6.21 -10.45
CA ALA A 283 12.61 7.35 -9.80
C ALA A 283 13.67 6.86 -8.79
N GLN A 284 13.35 5.88 -7.93
CA GLN A 284 14.32 5.31 -6.98
C GLN A 284 15.49 4.63 -7.70
N MET A 285 15.22 3.80 -8.71
CA MET A 285 16.26 3.10 -9.48
C MET A 285 17.20 4.05 -10.22
N LYS A 286 16.67 5.17 -10.73
CA LYS A 286 17.47 6.20 -11.40
C LYS A 286 18.39 6.93 -10.42
N MET A 287 17.88 7.24 -9.23
CA MET A 287 18.64 7.94 -8.19
C MET A 287 19.69 7.06 -7.51
N ARG A 288 19.38 5.77 -7.32
CA ARG A 288 20.20 4.81 -6.56
C ARG A 288 20.27 3.46 -7.28
N PRO A 289 20.93 3.36 -8.45
CA PRO A 289 20.89 2.15 -9.29
C PRO A 289 21.59 0.94 -8.66
N ALA A 290 22.45 1.15 -7.67
CA ALA A 290 23.15 0.07 -6.95
C ALA A 290 22.42 -0.43 -5.70
N GLU A 291 21.33 0.24 -5.30
CA GLU A 291 20.56 -0.10 -4.11
C GLU A 291 19.26 -0.84 -4.48
N ARG A 292 18.77 -1.67 -3.58
CA ARG A 292 17.44 -2.25 -3.72
C ARG A 292 16.40 -1.19 -3.39
N PRO A 293 15.45 -0.88 -4.29
CA PRO A 293 14.41 0.08 -4.00
C PRO A 293 13.44 -0.46 -2.96
N PHE A 294 12.84 0.43 -2.17
CA PHE A 294 11.79 0.09 -1.24
C PHE A 294 10.54 0.91 -1.51
N LEU A 295 9.47 0.21 -1.85
CA LEU A 295 8.15 0.78 -2.07
C LEU A 295 7.11 -0.01 -1.29
N SER A 296 6.16 0.69 -0.69
CA SER A 296 4.95 0.13 -0.12
C SER A 296 3.75 0.62 -0.93
N THR A 297 2.75 -0.26 -1.18
CA THR A 297 1.54 0.09 -1.92
C THR A 297 0.30 -0.47 -1.26
N ARG A 298 -0.75 0.38 -1.06
CA ARG A 298 -2.01 -0.09 -0.46
C ARG A 298 -2.79 -0.95 -1.43
N SER A 299 -3.10 -0.44 -2.60
CA SER A 299 -3.70 -1.27 -3.63
C SER A 299 -2.64 -2.19 -4.26
N ALA A 300 -2.98 -3.46 -4.40
CA ALA A 300 -2.08 -4.46 -4.96
C ALA A 300 -2.83 -5.45 -5.84
N GLY A 301 -2.45 -5.45 -7.11
CA GLY A 301 -2.89 -6.38 -8.13
C GLY A 301 -1.73 -7.16 -8.72
N ILE A 302 -2.00 -7.85 -9.82
CA ILE A 302 -1.02 -8.61 -10.57
C ILE A 302 0.10 -7.69 -11.06
N GLY A 303 1.33 -8.15 -10.96
CA GLY A 303 2.50 -7.39 -11.41
C GLY A 303 3.10 -6.48 -10.34
N LEU A 304 2.31 -5.89 -9.44
CA LEU A 304 2.81 -5.00 -8.38
C LEU A 304 3.80 -5.66 -7.43
N ARG A 305 3.70 -6.99 -7.22
CA ARG A 305 4.69 -7.75 -6.44
C ARG A 305 6.13 -7.59 -6.93
N ARG A 306 6.34 -7.29 -8.22
CA ARG A 306 7.67 -7.05 -8.78
C ARG A 306 8.29 -5.73 -8.34
N LEU A 307 7.49 -4.81 -7.82
CA LEU A 307 7.87 -3.44 -7.54
C LEU A 307 7.82 -3.09 -6.07
N ALA A 308 6.84 -3.63 -5.32
CA ALA A 308 6.53 -3.14 -3.98
C ALA A 308 6.09 -4.25 -3.04
N GLN A 309 6.20 -3.99 -1.74
CA GLN A 309 5.45 -4.68 -0.70
C GLN A 309 4.04 -4.12 -0.58
N THR A 310 3.16 -4.84 0.14
CA THR A 310 1.79 -4.39 0.44
C THR A 310 1.44 -4.63 1.90
N TRP A 311 0.36 -4.01 2.37
CA TRP A 311 -0.25 -4.29 3.68
C TRP A 311 -1.76 -4.44 3.55
N SER A 312 -2.43 -4.94 4.57
CA SER A 312 -3.88 -5.21 4.52
C SER A 312 -4.76 -3.95 4.39
N GLY A 313 -4.21 -2.76 4.64
CA GLY A 313 -4.96 -1.50 4.64
C GLY A 313 -5.44 -1.12 6.03
N ASP A 314 -6.57 -0.43 6.10
CA ASP A 314 -7.08 0.27 7.29
C ASP A 314 -7.87 -0.68 8.22
N ASN A 315 -7.18 -1.57 8.90
CA ASN A 315 -7.79 -2.53 9.83
C ASN A 315 -8.27 -1.87 11.13
N TYR A 316 -9.36 -2.36 11.69
CA TYR A 316 -9.78 -1.96 13.03
C TYR A 316 -8.90 -2.55 14.13
N THR A 317 -8.85 -1.84 15.25
CA THR A 317 -8.25 -2.29 16.50
C THR A 317 -9.16 -3.33 17.16
N SER A 318 -9.09 -4.58 16.70
CA SER A 318 -9.95 -5.66 17.19
C SER A 318 -9.29 -7.05 17.05
N PHE A 319 -9.73 -8.01 17.88
CA PHE A 319 -9.38 -9.42 17.70
C PHE A 319 -9.99 -10.02 16.42
N HIS A 320 -11.13 -9.49 15.97
CA HIS A 320 -11.74 -9.88 14.71
C HIS A 320 -10.80 -9.57 13.53
N ASP A 321 -10.27 -8.35 13.48
CA ASP A 321 -9.37 -7.93 12.40
C ASP A 321 -8.01 -8.63 12.49
N LEU A 322 -7.49 -8.90 13.69
CA LEU A 322 -6.30 -9.72 13.84
C LEU A 322 -6.49 -11.10 13.19
N ARG A 323 -7.63 -11.76 13.45
CA ARG A 323 -7.97 -13.05 12.84
C ARG A 323 -8.15 -12.93 11.32
N TYR A 324 -8.83 -11.88 10.86
CA TYR A 324 -9.05 -11.64 9.44
C TYR A 324 -7.73 -11.42 8.70
N CYS A 325 -6.84 -10.60 9.25
CA CYS A 325 -5.51 -10.32 8.69
C CYS A 325 -4.65 -11.58 8.54
N HIS A 326 -4.75 -12.52 9.48
CA HIS A 326 -4.08 -13.81 9.33
C HIS A 326 -4.51 -14.55 8.06
N TYR A 327 -5.82 -14.60 7.75
CA TYR A 327 -6.32 -15.21 6.51
C TYR A 327 -5.90 -14.42 5.27
N VAL A 328 -5.93 -13.09 5.32
CA VAL A 328 -5.46 -12.22 4.23
C VAL A 328 -3.99 -12.49 3.93
N GLY A 329 -3.14 -12.59 4.95
CA GLY A 329 -1.71 -12.89 4.80
C GLY A 329 -1.46 -14.25 4.13
N MET A 330 -2.15 -15.30 4.58
CA MET A 330 -2.06 -16.63 3.95
C MET A 330 -2.53 -16.59 2.48
N THR A 331 -3.61 -15.86 2.19
CA THR A 331 -4.15 -15.74 0.83
C THR A 331 -3.18 -14.97 -0.08
N LEU A 332 -2.56 -13.90 0.43
CA LEU A 332 -1.51 -13.17 -0.29
C LEU A 332 -0.32 -14.06 -0.62
N SER A 333 0.14 -14.88 0.33
CA SER A 333 1.21 -15.86 0.11
C SER A 333 0.86 -16.85 -1.00
N LEU A 334 -0.37 -17.39 -0.99
CA LEU A 334 -0.88 -18.30 -2.04
C LEU A 334 -1.13 -17.60 -3.37
N SER A 335 -1.18 -16.27 -3.38
CA SER A 335 -1.24 -15.45 -4.58
C SER A 335 0.14 -14.93 -5.03
N GLY A 336 1.22 -15.39 -4.41
CA GLY A 336 2.61 -15.05 -4.75
C GLY A 336 3.06 -13.66 -4.29
N PHE A 337 2.32 -13.02 -3.36
CA PHE A 337 2.80 -11.85 -2.62
C PHE A 337 3.52 -12.31 -1.36
N TYR A 338 4.85 -12.23 -1.35
CA TYR A 338 5.67 -12.69 -0.22
C TYR A 338 6.04 -11.58 0.73
N PHE A 339 6.04 -10.31 0.28
CA PHE A 339 6.29 -9.15 1.14
C PHE A 339 4.99 -8.42 1.44
N TYR A 340 4.38 -8.85 2.50
CA TYR A 340 3.15 -8.27 3.04
C TYR A 340 3.22 -8.20 4.57
N GLY A 341 2.25 -7.57 5.15
CA GLY A 341 1.97 -7.54 6.57
C GLY A 341 0.76 -6.68 6.86
N HIS A 342 0.63 -6.27 8.10
CA HIS A 342 -0.52 -5.55 8.59
C HIS A 342 -0.06 -4.35 9.43
N ASP A 343 -0.98 -3.47 9.78
CA ASP A 343 -0.75 -2.47 10.81
C ASP A 343 -0.97 -3.13 12.17
N LEU A 344 0.15 -3.48 12.83
CA LEU A 344 0.12 -4.21 14.10
C LEU A 344 -0.48 -3.35 15.20
N GLY A 345 -1.44 -3.91 15.92
CA GLY A 345 -2.25 -3.20 16.89
C GLY A 345 -3.63 -2.79 16.35
N GLY A 346 -3.78 -2.77 15.01
CA GLY A 346 -4.88 -2.16 14.29
C GLY A 346 -4.61 -0.71 13.95
N PHE A 347 -5.11 -0.25 12.79
CA PHE A 347 -4.90 1.11 12.32
C PHE A 347 -5.88 2.10 12.97
N SER A 348 -7.18 1.81 12.94
CA SER A 348 -8.23 2.74 13.36
C SER A 348 -9.12 2.16 14.48
N GLY A 349 -9.75 3.05 15.23
CA GLY A 349 -10.59 2.72 16.38
C GLY A 349 -9.96 3.15 17.70
N GLU A 350 -10.34 2.49 18.77
CA GLU A 350 -9.76 2.73 20.10
C GLU A 350 -8.31 2.24 20.16
N MET A 351 -7.52 2.80 21.05
CA MET A 351 -6.19 2.28 21.35
C MET A 351 -6.29 0.78 21.73
N PRO A 352 -5.48 -0.11 21.14
CA PRO A 352 -5.57 -1.54 21.44
C PRO A 352 -5.33 -1.82 22.93
N SER A 353 -6.08 -2.76 23.50
CA SER A 353 -5.76 -3.25 24.83
C SER A 353 -4.34 -3.85 24.85
N LYS A 354 -3.75 -3.93 26.04
CA LYS A 354 -2.44 -4.53 26.24
C LYS A 354 -2.32 -5.93 25.63
N GLU A 355 -3.34 -6.78 25.86
CA GLU A 355 -3.36 -8.13 25.29
C GLU A 355 -3.44 -8.10 23.77
N LEU A 356 -4.35 -7.31 23.21
CA LEU A 356 -4.51 -7.20 21.75
C LEU A 356 -3.22 -6.73 21.09
N LEU A 357 -2.54 -5.71 21.64
CA LEU A 357 -1.26 -5.25 21.10
C LEU A 357 -0.20 -6.36 21.11
N LEU A 358 -0.06 -7.08 22.22
CA LEU A 358 0.90 -8.20 22.30
C LEU A 358 0.55 -9.31 21.28
N ARG A 359 -0.72 -9.66 21.10
CA ARG A 359 -1.12 -10.67 20.11
C ARG A 359 -0.82 -10.22 18.68
N TRP A 360 -1.03 -8.94 18.37
CA TRP A 360 -0.63 -8.38 17.09
C TRP A 360 0.88 -8.44 16.88
N ILE A 361 1.68 -8.09 17.88
CA ILE A 361 3.15 -8.18 17.78
C ILE A 361 3.57 -9.64 17.60
N GLN A 362 3.01 -10.58 18.37
CA GLN A 362 3.26 -12.03 18.23
C GLN A 362 2.96 -12.53 16.82
N HIS A 363 1.86 -12.10 16.22
CA HIS A 363 1.50 -12.42 14.84
C HIS A 363 2.53 -11.82 13.86
N GLY A 364 2.81 -10.54 14.01
CA GLY A 364 3.71 -9.78 13.11
C GLY A 364 5.15 -10.27 13.11
N VAL A 365 5.63 -10.91 14.17
CA VAL A 365 6.99 -11.52 14.23
C VAL A 365 7.22 -12.48 13.06
N PHE A 366 6.18 -13.15 12.58
CA PHE A 366 6.25 -14.13 11.49
C PHE A 366 5.94 -13.54 10.11
N GLU A 367 5.62 -12.25 10.02
CA GLU A 367 5.29 -11.60 8.76
C GLU A 367 6.45 -10.80 8.19
N PRO A 368 6.62 -10.72 6.87
CA PRO A 368 7.70 -9.96 6.27
C PRO A 368 7.69 -8.47 6.66
N ARG A 369 6.53 -7.80 6.62
CA ARG A 369 6.39 -6.42 7.11
C ARG A 369 6.06 -6.42 8.60
N PHE A 370 6.93 -5.83 9.41
CA PHE A 370 6.77 -5.72 10.86
C PHE A 370 6.61 -4.25 11.25
N THR A 371 5.37 -3.74 11.19
CA THR A 371 5.09 -2.30 11.36
C THR A 371 3.92 -2.08 12.30
N ILE A 372 4.12 -1.23 13.33
CA ILE A 372 3.02 -0.68 14.12
C ILE A 372 2.63 0.66 13.51
N HIS A 373 1.38 0.80 13.11
CA HIS A 373 0.80 2.03 12.56
C HIS A 373 -0.58 2.27 13.15
N SER A 374 -0.89 3.52 13.52
CA SER A 374 -2.15 3.82 14.19
C SER A 374 -2.74 5.19 13.83
N TRP A 375 -4.05 5.22 13.85
CA TRP A 375 -4.90 6.42 13.87
C TRP A 375 -5.98 6.22 14.93
N ASN A 376 -5.58 6.34 16.20
CA ASN A 376 -6.48 6.09 17.33
C ASN A 376 -7.52 7.20 17.45
N ALA A 377 -8.75 6.82 17.83
CA ALA A 377 -9.89 7.74 17.97
C ALA A 377 -9.66 8.85 19.00
N ASP A 378 -8.85 8.60 20.03
CA ASP A 378 -8.48 9.56 21.06
C ASP A 378 -7.27 10.44 20.69
N GLY A 379 -6.72 10.28 19.48
CA GLY A 379 -5.52 11.00 19.01
C GLY A 379 -4.22 10.51 19.62
N SER A 380 -4.22 9.42 20.38
CA SER A 380 -3.01 8.77 20.89
C SER A 380 -2.25 8.04 19.80
N ALA A 381 -1.03 7.59 20.11
CA ALA A 381 -0.21 6.77 19.23
C ALA A 381 -0.04 5.37 19.83
N THR A 382 -0.32 4.34 19.06
CA THR A 382 0.06 2.96 19.42
C THR A 382 1.54 2.75 19.11
N MET A 383 2.31 2.37 20.12
CA MET A 383 3.76 2.14 20.01
C MET A 383 4.14 0.87 20.79
N PRO A 384 5.31 0.27 20.54
CA PRO A 384 5.76 -0.89 21.33
C PRO A 384 5.75 -0.66 22.83
N TRP A 385 5.99 0.58 23.27
CA TRP A 385 6.04 1.00 24.67
C TRP A 385 4.73 1.58 25.22
N SER A 386 3.61 1.38 24.54
CA SER A 386 2.30 1.87 25.00
C SER A 386 1.90 1.32 26.36
N TYR A 387 2.43 0.16 26.73
CA TYR A 387 2.21 -0.51 28.02
C TYR A 387 3.55 -0.89 28.66
N PRO A 388 4.10 -0.03 29.54
CA PRO A 388 5.43 -0.25 30.15
C PRO A 388 5.57 -1.60 30.88
N GLU A 389 4.49 -2.10 31.46
CA GLU A 389 4.47 -3.35 32.23
C GLU A 389 4.66 -4.63 31.38
N VAL A 390 4.60 -4.52 30.06
CA VAL A 390 4.82 -5.67 29.15
C VAL A 390 6.07 -5.51 28.28
N MET A 391 6.92 -4.54 28.58
CA MET A 391 8.12 -4.28 27.76
C MET A 391 9.05 -5.49 27.66
N ASP A 392 9.20 -6.29 28.72
CA ASP A 392 10.00 -7.52 28.66
C ASP A 392 9.47 -8.49 27.60
N SER A 393 8.13 -8.62 27.48
CA SER A 393 7.51 -9.45 26.44
C SER A 393 7.73 -8.86 25.05
N VAL A 394 7.66 -7.52 24.92
CA VAL A 394 7.93 -6.82 23.66
C VAL A 394 9.37 -7.05 23.23
N HIS A 395 10.35 -6.88 24.12
CA HIS A 395 11.77 -7.15 23.83
C HIS A 395 11.98 -8.60 23.37
N ALA A 396 11.43 -9.57 24.10
CA ALA A 396 11.54 -10.98 23.71
C ALA A 396 10.99 -11.26 22.31
N LEU A 397 9.89 -10.60 21.92
CA LEU A 397 9.30 -10.74 20.58
C LEU A 397 10.16 -10.06 19.51
N PHE A 398 10.76 -8.92 19.81
CA PHE A 398 11.69 -8.24 18.89
C PHE A 398 12.97 -9.06 18.69
N ASP A 399 13.50 -9.68 19.75
CA ASP A 399 14.64 -10.60 19.67
C ASP A 399 14.29 -11.85 18.83
N GLN A 400 13.10 -12.40 19.03
CA GLN A 400 12.60 -13.51 18.21
C GLN A 400 12.50 -13.09 16.73
N ARG A 401 11.98 -11.88 16.46
CA ARG A 401 11.96 -11.31 15.09
C ARG A 401 13.35 -11.27 14.49
N LYS A 402 14.32 -10.71 15.23
CA LYS A 402 15.70 -10.61 14.79
C LYS A 402 16.32 -11.97 14.47
N ALA A 403 16.02 -12.98 15.30
CA ALA A 403 16.50 -14.35 15.09
C ALA A 403 15.90 -15.01 13.83
N LEU A 404 14.70 -14.61 13.41
CA LEU A 404 14.00 -15.14 12.24
C LEU A 404 14.39 -14.45 10.92
N LEU A 405 15.06 -13.30 10.94
CA LEU A 405 15.41 -12.56 9.73
C LEU A 405 16.21 -13.35 8.66
N PRO A 406 17.04 -14.35 8.99
CA PRO A 406 17.71 -15.18 7.99
C PRO A 406 16.78 -16.11 7.19
N TYR A 407 15.58 -16.37 7.67
CA TYR A 407 14.57 -17.26 7.08
C TYR A 407 13.52 -16.49 6.27
#